data_109295a38a688e81d08313858ac3754d
#
_entry.id   109295a38a688e81d08313858ac3754d
#
_cell.length_a   1.000
_cell.length_b   1.000
_cell.length_c   1.000
_cell.angle_alpha   90.00
_cell.angle_beta   90.00
_cell.angle_gamma   90.00
#
_symmetry.space_group_name_H-M   'P 1'
#
loop_
_entity.id
_entity.type
_entity.pdbx_description
1 polymer ?
#
loop_
_entity_poly.entity_id
_entity_poly.type
_entity_poly.pdbx_seq_one_letter_code
_entity_poly.pdbx_strand_id
1 'polypeptide(L)'
;MRVLALDFGSARTGVAVSDETGTLARPIGVVERAASDAGLTRLAEIVAAQDAALVVVGLPLTLRGEHGAQARETDAFVEALRARLDVPVETYDERFTTSLAQQTAGRAPEDAVAAAHLLQGWLERGR
;
A
#
# COMPACT_ATOMS: atom_id res chain seq x y z
N MET A 1 4.33 11.27 -12.08
CA MET A 1 4.78 9.88 -11.84
C MET A 1 3.71 9.12 -11.07
N ARG A 2 3.52 7.86 -11.41
CA ARG A 2 2.54 7.03 -10.72
C ARG A 2 3.14 6.40 -9.48
N VAL A 3 2.37 6.40 -8.40
CA VAL A 3 2.75 5.79 -7.12
C VAL A 3 1.75 4.69 -6.82
N LEU A 4 2.25 3.53 -6.43
CA LEU A 4 1.43 2.40 -6.02
C LEU A 4 1.44 2.32 -4.49
N ALA A 5 0.29 2.11 -3.88
CA ALA A 5 0.21 1.93 -2.43
C ALA A 5 -0.32 0.55 -2.09
N LEU A 6 0.22 -0.01 -1.03
CA LEU A 6 -0.15 -1.33 -0.53
C LEU A 6 -0.57 -1.21 0.94
N ASP A 7 -1.76 -1.71 1.24
CA ASP A 7 -2.23 -1.87 2.60
C ASP A 7 -2.07 -3.34 2.95
N PHE A 8 -0.93 -3.66 3.57
CA PHE A 8 -0.53 -5.04 3.79
C PHE A 8 -1.35 -5.72 4.89
N GLY A 9 -1.89 -6.89 4.55
CA GLY A 9 -2.50 -7.80 5.51
C GLY A 9 -1.98 -9.20 5.26
N SER A 10 -1.92 -10.04 6.29
CA SER A 10 -1.38 -11.40 6.16
C SER A 10 -2.17 -12.25 5.17
N ALA A 11 -3.49 -12.10 5.14
CA ALA A 11 -4.35 -12.84 4.22
C ALA A 11 -4.55 -12.11 2.90
N ARG A 12 -4.72 -10.78 2.93
CA ARG A 12 -5.01 -9.96 1.75
C ARG A 12 -4.33 -8.61 1.87
N THR A 13 -3.85 -8.11 0.75
CA THR A 13 -3.21 -6.80 0.65
C THR A 13 -3.97 -5.95 -0.36
N GLY A 14 -4.48 -4.82 0.08
CA GLY A 14 -5.16 -3.88 -0.81
C GLY A 14 -4.15 -3.11 -1.65
N VAL A 15 -4.53 -2.82 -2.89
CA VAL A 15 -3.66 -2.14 -3.86
C VAL A 15 -4.38 -0.94 -4.44
N ALA A 16 -3.69 0.19 -4.47
CA ALA A 16 -4.17 1.41 -5.09
C ALA A 16 -3.06 2.04 -5.92
N VAL A 17 -3.44 2.88 -6.87
CA VAL A 17 -2.48 3.56 -7.74
C VAL A 17 -2.90 5.02 -7.92
N SER A 18 -1.92 5.92 -8.01
CA SER A 18 -2.19 7.32 -8.34
C SER A 18 -2.28 7.51 -9.85
N ASP A 19 -2.84 8.66 -10.25
CA ASP A 19 -2.73 9.10 -11.63
C ASP A 19 -1.30 9.56 -11.93
N GLU A 20 -1.01 9.87 -13.19
CA GLU A 20 0.34 10.30 -13.59
C GLU A 20 0.78 11.60 -12.92
N THR A 21 -0.17 12.47 -12.59
CA THR A 21 0.14 13.75 -11.93
C THR A 21 0.43 13.59 -10.45
N GLY A 22 0.13 12.42 -9.87
CA GLY A 22 0.33 12.21 -8.44
C GLY A 22 -0.66 12.97 -7.58
N THR A 23 -1.87 13.19 -8.08
CA THR A 23 -2.88 14.01 -7.41
C THR A 23 -3.99 13.17 -6.79
N LEU A 24 -4.49 12.16 -7.52
CA LEU A 24 -5.62 11.34 -7.10
C LEU A 24 -5.24 9.88 -7.00
N ALA A 25 -5.74 9.22 -5.96
CA ALA A 25 -5.55 7.80 -5.74
C ALA A 25 -6.84 7.05 -6.07
N ARG A 26 -6.71 5.86 -6.68
CA ARG A 26 -7.84 4.98 -6.92
C ARG A 26 -7.52 3.54 -6.50
N PRO A 27 -8.49 2.81 -5.96
CA PRO A 27 -8.29 1.40 -5.64
C PRO A 27 -8.26 0.57 -6.94
N ILE A 28 -7.39 -0.43 -7.01
CA ILE A 28 -7.32 -1.29 -8.19
C ILE A 28 -7.54 -2.77 -7.87
N GLY A 29 -7.41 -3.18 -6.64
CA GLY A 29 -7.71 -4.57 -6.30
C GLY A 29 -7.04 -5.06 -5.04
N VAL A 30 -7.00 -6.37 -4.91
CA VAL A 30 -6.48 -7.07 -3.75
C VAL A 30 -5.57 -8.19 -4.23
N VAL A 31 -4.45 -8.40 -3.54
CA VAL A 31 -3.56 -9.54 -3.77
C VAL A 31 -3.62 -10.43 -2.53
N GLU A 32 -3.99 -11.69 -2.72
CA GLU A 32 -4.01 -12.65 -1.63
C GLU A 32 -2.61 -13.14 -1.33
N ARG A 33 -2.30 -13.30 -0.05
CA ARG A 33 -1.00 -13.78 0.42
C ARG A 33 0.16 -13.06 -0.26
N ALA A 34 0.14 -11.74 -0.17
CA ALA A 34 1.10 -10.90 -0.89
C ALA A 34 2.56 -11.20 -0.54
N ALA A 35 2.83 -11.69 0.67
CA ALA A 35 4.18 -12.03 1.10
C ALA A 35 4.68 -13.38 0.58
N SER A 36 3.79 -14.19 -0.04
CA SER A 36 4.21 -15.45 -0.66
C SER A 36 4.96 -15.16 -1.96
N ASP A 37 5.65 -16.18 -2.47
CA ASP A 37 6.35 -16.08 -3.75
C ASP A 37 5.42 -15.65 -4.87
N ALA A 38 4.26 -16.30 -4.96
CA ALA A 38 3.25 -15.96 -5.98
C ALA A 38 2.71 -14.54 -5.78
N GLY A 39 2.48 -14.13 -4.52
CA GLY A 39 2.01 -12.78 -4.22
C GLY A 39 3.03 -11.71 -4.59
N LEU A 40 4.29 -11.92 -4.27
CA LEU A 40 5.35 -10.98 -4.63
C LEU A 40 5.51 -10.87 -6.14
N THR A 41 5.41 -11.98 -6.86
CA THR A 41 5.44 -11.98 -8.32
C THR A 41 4.26 -11.20 -8.88
N ARG A 42 3.06 -11.41 -8.32
CA ARG A 42 1.88 -10.66 -8.76
C ARG A 42 2.03 -9.15 -8.54
N LEU A 43 2.58 -8.76 -7.40
CA LEU A 43 2.83 -7.33 -7.12
C LEU A 43 3.83 -6.75 -8.10
N ALA A 44 4.90 -7.48 -8.43
CA ALA A 44 5.86 -7.03 -9.43
C ALA A 44 5.20 -6.82 -10.79
N GLU A 45 4.28 -7.72 -11.18
CA GLU A 45 3.52 -7.58 -12.42
C GLU A 45 2.63 -6.33 -12.41
N ILE A 46 1.97 -6.07 -11.27
CA ILE A 46 1.12 -4.88 -11.12
C ILE A 46 1.95 -3.60 -11.21
N VAL A 47 3.09 -3.56 -10.54
CA VAL A 47 4.00 -2.40 -10.60
C VAL A 47 4.40 -2.11 -12.05
N ALA A 48 4.76 -3.15 -12.79
CA ALA A 48 5.15 -3.01 -14.19
C ALA A 48 3.95 -2.57 -15.07
N ALA A 49 2.80 -3.19 -14.89
CA ALA A 49 1.60 -2.89 -15.68
C ALA A 49 1.11 -1.47 -15.45
N GLN A 50 1.24 -0.95 -14.24
CA GLN A 50 0.83 0.42 -13.90
C GLN A 50 1.94 1.44 -14.16
N ASP A 51 3.11 0.99 -14.55
CA ASP A 51 4.27 1.87 -14.75
C ASP A 51 4.53 2.73 -13.52
N ALA A 52 4.46 2.11 -12.34
CA ALA A 52 4.66 2.82 -11.09
C ALA A 52 6.15 3.09 -10.86
N ALA A 53 6.46 4.30 -10.42
CA ALA A 53 7.84 4.73 -10.15
C ALA A 53 8.22 4.57 -8.68
N LEU A 54 7.24 4.34 -7.81
CA LEU A 54 7.43 4.24 -6.37
C LEU A 54 6.33 3.37 -5.77
N VAL A 55 6.67 2.59 -4.76
CA VAL A 55 5.69 1.82 -3.99
C VAL A 55 5.70 2.33 -2.55
N VAL A 56 4.52 2.58 -2.01
CA VAL A 56 4.34 3.02 -0.62
C VAL A 56 3.57 1.93 0.13
N VAL A 57 4.09 1.49 1.26
CA VAL A 57 3.45 0.46 2.08
C VAL A 57 3.03 1.08 3.42
N GLY A 58 1.76 0.91 3.78
CA GLY A 58 1.27 1.39 5.05
C GLY A 58 1.87 0.62 6.21
N LEU A 59 2.41 1.32 7.19
CA LEU A 59 3.04 0.72 8.36
C LEU A 59 2.10 0.86 9.56
N PRO A 60 1.59 -0.25 10.11
CA PRO A 60 0.63 -0.21 11.21
C PRO A 60 1.34 -0.05 12.56
N LEU A 61 1.70 1.18 12.89
CA LEU A 61 2.30 1.50 14.18
C LEU A 61 1.23 1.54 15.28
N THR A 62 1.64 1.29 16.52
CA THR A 62 0.75 1.49 17.67
C THR A 62 0.47 2.99 17.82
N LEU A 63 -0.51 3.35 18.64
CA LEU A 63 -0.83 4.77 18.89
C LEU A 63 0.35 5.55 19.46
N ARG A 64 1.31 4.86 20.08
CA ARG A 64 2.55 5.47 20.58
C ARG A 64 3.65 5.57 19.53
N GLY A 65 3.39 5.08 18.33
CA GLY A 65 4.40 5.07 17.27
C GLY A 65 5.38 3.91 17.37
N GLU A 66 5.04 2.86 18.12
CA GLU A 66 5.91 1.71 18.33
C GLU A 66 5.64 0.62 17.29
N HIS A 67 6.68 -0.15 16.96
CA HIS A 67 6.57 -1.31 16.08
C HIS A 67 6.08 -2.52 16.85
N GLY A 68 4.78 -2.86 16.71
CA GLY A 68 4.25 -4.11 17.23
C GLY A 68 4.49 -5.28 16.27
N ALA A 69 3.90 -6.44 16.58
CA ALA A 69 4.08 -7.65 15.76
C ALA A 69 3.66 -7.43 14.31
N GLN A 70 2.54 -6.74 14.08
CA GLN A 70 2.02 -6.48 12.74
C GLN A 70 2.95 -5.56 11.95
N ALA A 71 3.54 -4.56 12.60
CA ALA A 71 4.50 -3.67 11.95
C ALA A 71 5.76 -4.43 11.55
N ARG A 72 6.19 -5.38 12.37
CA ARG A 72 7.35 -6.22 12.05
C ARG A 72 7.10 -7.14 10.88
N GLU A 73 5.89 -7.69 10.76
CA GLU A 73 5.50 -8.47 9.57
C GLU A 73 5.54 -7.59 8.32
N THR A 74 5.06 -6.36 8.45
CA THR A 74 5.07 -5.40 7.35
C THR A 74 6.50 -5.05 6.96
N ASP A 75 7.39 -4.84 7.92
CA ASP A 75 8.80 -4.56 7.63
C ASP A 75 9.45 -5.72 6.86
N ALA A 76 9.17 -6.97 7.24
CA ALA A 76 9.68 -8.14 6.52
C ALA A 76 9.13 -8.19 5.09
N PHE A 77 7.86 -7.87 4.92
CA PHE A 77 7.23 -7.80 3.60
C PHE A 77 7.89 -6.72 2.73
N VAL A 78 8.15 -5.54 3.30
CA VAL A 78 8.82 -4.44 2.60
C VAL A 78 10.21 -4.87 2.12
N GLU A 79 10.97 -5.57 2.97
CA GLU A 79 12.29 -6.05 2.56
C GLU A 79 12.21 -7.09 1.44
N ALA A 80 11.21 -7.97 1.49
CA ALA A 80 10.98 -8.93 0.41
C ALA A 80 10.62 -8.23 -0.90
N LEU A 81 9.81 -7.17 -0.84
CA LEU A 81 9.50 -6.36 -2.02
C LEU A 81 10.74 -5.68 -2.59
N ARG A 82 11.55 -5.10 -1.73
CA ARG A 82 12.79 -4.41 -2.17
C ARG A 82 13.71 -5.36 -2.93
N ALA A 83 13.72 -6.63 -2.55
CA ALA A 83 14.53 -7.64 -3.23
C ALA A 83 13.98 -8.02 -4.61
N ARG A 84 12.69 -7.76 -4.86
CA ARG A 84 12.01 -8.15 -6.10
C ARG A 84 11.77 -7.02 -7.07
N LEU A 85 11.64 -5.78 -6.58
CA LEU A 85 11.24 -4.63 -7.40
C LEU A 85 12.44 -3.78 -7.78
N ASP A 86 12.36 -3.20 -8.97
CA ASP A 86 13.37 -2.24 -9.45
C ASP A 86 13.07 -0.82 -9.01
N VAL A 87 11.92 -0.59 -8.40
CA VAL A 87 11.50 0.75 -7.94
C VAL A 87 11.66 0.85 -6.43
N PRO A 88 11.82 2.07 -5.89
CA PRO A 88 11.93 2.26 -4.44
C PRO A 88 10.64 1.83 -3.72
N VAL A 89 10.79 1.34 -2.50
CA VAL A 89 9.68 1.00 -1.62
C VAL A 89 9.84 1.80 -0.33
N GLU A 90 8.82 2.61 0.00
CA GLU A 90 8.79 3.43 1.21
C GLU A 90 7.67 2.95 2.13
N THR A 91 7.77 3.28 3.40
CA THR A 91 6.69 3.04 4.36
C THR A 91 6.02 4.35 4.74
N TYR A 92 4.75 4.28 5.13
CA TYR A 92 3.98 5.43 5.55
C TYR A 92 3.11 5.05 6.75
N ASP A 93 3.04 5.93 7.75
CA ASP A 93 2.31 5.67 8.98
C ASP A 93 0.80 5.61 8.74
N GLU A 94 0.22 4.44 8.92
CA GLU A 94 -1.21 4.19 8.71
C GLU A 94 -2.13 4.93 9.67
N ARG A 95 -1.62 5.40 10.81
CA ARG A 95 -2.46 6.09 11.80
C ARG A 95 -3.20 7.28 11.23
N PHE A 96 -2.72 7.85 10.13
CA PHE A 96 -3.31 9.05 9.54
C PHE A 96 -4.45 8.77 8.56
N THR A 97 -4.77 7.50 8.27
CA THR A 97 -5.71 7.16 7.20
C THR A 97 -6.91 6.32 7.63
N THR A 98 -6.88 5.73 8.80
CA THR A 98 -7.85 4.72 9.23
C THR A 98 -9.30 5.21 9.24
N SER A 99 -9.54 6.40 9.77
CA SER A 99 -10.90 6.94 9.90
C SER A 99 -11.55 7.24 8.56
N LEU A 100 -10.76 7.62 7.56
CA LEU A 100 -11.28 7.93 6.23
C LEU A 100 -11.71 6.67 5.48
N ALA A 101 -10.97 5.59 5.63
CA ALA A 101 -11.30 4.31 4.99
C ALA A 101 -12.68 3.80 5.41
N GLN A 102 -13.05 4.00 6.66
CA GLN A 102 -14.35 3.56 7.18
C GLN A 102 -15.53 4.33 6.59
N GLN A 103 -15.31 5.57 6.18
CA GLN A 103 -16.37 6.44 5.68
C GLN A 103 -16.70 6.18 4.21
N THR A 104 -15.80 5.56 3.49
CA THR A 104 -15.95 5.41 2.04
C THR A 104 -16.09 3.95 1.61
N ALA A 105 -16.34 3.05 2.54
CA ALA A 105 -16.64 1.65 2.23
C ALA A 105 -17.85 1.61 1.28
N GLY A 106 -17.65 1.09 0.08
CA GLY A 106 -18.69 1.09 -0.94
C GLY A 106 -18.46 0.03 -2.00
N ARG A 107 -18.25 0.44 -3.23
CA ARG A 107 -18.21 -0.46 -4.39
C ARG A 107 -16.91 -1.23 -4.56
N ALA A 108 -15.80 -0.73 -4.02
CA ALA A 108 -14.50 -1.40 -4.12
C ALA A 108 -14.29 -2.31 -2.90
N PRO A 109 -13.44 -3.34 -3.00
CA PRO A 109 -13.06 -4.11 -1.82
C PRO A 109 -12.50 -3.19 -0.74
N GLU A 110 -12.88 -3.45 0.51
CA GLU A 110 -12.49 -2.61 1.65
C GLU A 110 -10.97 -2.43 1.75
N ASP A 111 -10.21 -3.52 1.51
CA ASP A 111 -8.75 -3.45 1.56
C ASP A 111 -8.18 -2.53 0.50
N ALA A 112 -8.76 -2.54 -0.71
CA ALA A 112 -8.32 -1.66 -1.79
C ALA A 112 -8.70 -0.21 -1.52
N VAL A 113 -9.86 0.03 -0.91
CA VAL A 113 -10.28 1.38 -0.50
C VAL A 113 -9.34 1.92 0.57
N ALA A 114 -8.95 1.08 1.54
CA ALA A 114 -7.97 1.48 2.55
C ALA A 114 -6.63 1.86 1.92
N ALA A 115 -6.18 1.10 0.93
CA ALA A 115 -4.95 1.42 0.19
C ALA A 115 -5.07 2.75 -0.56
N ALA A 116 -6.24 3.04 -1.14
CA ALA A 116 -6.47 4.31 -1.83
C ALA A 116 -6.43 5.50 -0.86
N HIS A 117 -6.99 5.36 0.34
CA HIS A 117 -6.92 6.41 1.34
C HIS A 117 -5.49 6.60 1.87
N LEU A 118 -4.78 5.52 2.08
CA LEU A 118 -3.37 5.56 2.44
C LEU A 118 -2.58 6.36 1.40
N LEU A 119 -2.78 6.04 0.13
CA LEU A 119 -2.09 6.71 -0.97
C LEU A 119 -2.47 8.18 -1.05
N GLN A 120 -3.76 8.50 -0.92
CA GLN A 120 -4.21 9.88 -0.98
C GLN A 120 -3.55 10.72 0.13
N GLY A 121 -3.46 10.18 1.35
CA GLY A 121 -2.77 10.83 2.45
C GLY A 121 -1.29 11.04 2.14
N TRP A 122 -0.65 10.05 1.56
CA TRP A 122 0.76 10.16 1.17
C TRP A 122 0.96 11.24 0.11
N LEU A 123 0.09 11.28 -0.90
CA LEU A 123 0.19 12.27 -1.98
C LEU A 123 0.01 13.71 -1.46
N GLU A 124 -0.80 13.89 -0.42
CA GLU A 124 -1.13 15.21 0.11
C GLU A 124 -0.19 15.67 1.23
N ARG A 125 0.66 14.81 1.76
CA ARG A 125 1.44 15.09 2.98
C ARG A 125 2.40 16.29 2.88
N GLY A 126 2.79 16.66 1.68
CA GLY A 126 3.74 17.74 1.46
C GLY A 126 3.12 19.00 0.87
N ARG A 127 1.79 19.08 0.89
CA ARG A 127 1.07 20.21 0.25
C ARG A 127 0.51 21.19 1.25
#